data_3cb661130d0e7cb4c4eac0d9d27ddf1e
#
_entry.id   3cb661130d0e7cb4c4eac0d9d27ddf1e
#
_cell.length_a   1.000
_cell.length_b   1.000
_cell.length_c   1.000
_cell.angle_alpha   90.00
_cell.angle_beta   90.00
_cell.angle_gamma   90.00
#
_symmetry.space_group_name_H-M   'P 1'
#
loop_
_entity.id
_entity.type
_entity.pdbx_description
1 polymer ?
#
loop_
_entity_poly.entity_id
_entity_poly.type
_entity_poly.pdbx_seq_one_letter_code
_entity_poly.pdbx_strand_id
1 'polypeptide(L)'
;MLSYLDRILFPDRCEVIEVVPSQRYVYPIFKNGSSSIHTAAQHQGWRVRINEQIRRIDTIDIIIRDPRSRLISGINTYIQIVLRDYPTLDPATVEWFALNYPYLNSHYCPQFIWLINLSKFVTLDTKLNFLSMKDLKTITNITEDPGFGTASTSLIEKIDQLTNTEMYQRVDQVLFDAIGSSMTFDQLWQHIKATDAPAYAYVIGYAQQLLNTTYALC
;
A
#
# COMPACT_ATOMS: atom_id res chain seq x y z
N MET A 1 14.20 6.38 -12.42
CA MET A 1 14.00 5.51 -11.24
C MET A 1 13.44 6.28 -10.05
N LEU A 2 13.92 7.48 -9.71
CA LEU A 2 13.39 8.38 -8.67
C LEU A 2 11.93 8.81 -8.93
N SER A 3 11.52 9.00 -10.20
CA SER A 3 10.14 9.42 -10.56
C SER A 3 9.03 8.45 -10.13
N TYR A 4 9.36 7.20 -9.80
CA TYR A 4 8.39 6.22 -9.28
C TYR A 4 8.20 6.35 -7.77
N LEU A 5 9.23 6.73 -7.04
CA LEU A 5 9.17 7.02 -5.59
C LEU A 5 8.31 8.26 -5.32
N ASP A 6 8.48 9.29 -6.13
CA ASP A 6 7.72 10.54 -6.01
C ASP A 6 6.21 10.33 -6.13
N ARG A 7 5.79 9.37 -6.95
CA ARG A 7 4.35 9.07 -7.15
C ARG A 7 3.67 8.42 -5.97
N ILE A 8 4.40 7.84 -5.03
CA ILE A 8 3.85 7.04 -3.94
C ILE A 8 3.93 7.73 -2.61
N LEU A 9 5.09 8.30 -2.34
CA LEU A 9 5.36 8.92 -1.04
C LEU A 9 4.82 10.34 -0.97
N PHE A 10 4.73 11.01 -2.12
CA PHE A 10 4.28 12.41 -2.22
C PHE A 10 3.53 12.68 -3.53
N PRO A 11 2.53 11.87 -3.89
CA PRO A 11 1.74 12.29 -5.02
C PRO A 11 1.00 13.58 -4.65
N ASP A 12 1.05 14.56 -5.53
CA ASP A 12 0.10 15.67 -5.53
C ASP A 12 -1.33 15.14 -5.76
N ARG A 13 -1.48 13.85 -5.78
CA ARG A 13 -2.71 13.14 -6.10
C ARG A 13 -2.89 11.93 -5.18
N CYS A 14 -3.99 11.94 -4.47
CA CYS A 14 -4.58 10.77 -3.82
C CYS A 14 -5.87 10.42 -4.57
N GLU A 15 -6.18 9.15 -4.66
CA GLU A 15 -7.43 8.69 -5.27
C GLU A 15 -8.14 7.68 -4.38
N VAL A 16 -9.46 7.78 -4.36
CA VAL A 16 -10.37 6.85 -3.69
C VAL A 16 -11.45 6.46 -4.70
N ILE A 17 -11.81 5.20 -4.74
CA ILE A 17 -12.82 4.68 -5.67
C ILE A 17 -14.19 4.66 -4.98
N GLU A 18 -15.15 5.37 -5.55
CA GLU A 18 -16.55 5.32 -5.12
C GLU A 18 -17.27 4.16 -5.81
N VAL A 19 -17.66 3.17 -5.03
CA VAL A 19 -18.46 2.02 -5.46
C VAL A 19 -19.92 2.46 -5.56
N VAL A 20 -20.34 2.88 -6.75
CA VAL A 20 -21.62 3.59 -6.99
C VAL A 20 -22.85 2.87 -6.42
N PRO A 21 -23.06 1.54 -6.59
CA PRO A 21 -24.25 0.88 -6.08
C PRO A 21 -24.39 0.92 -4.56
N SER A 22 -23.30 0.86 -3.82
CA SER A 22 -23.28 0.78 -2.36
C SER A 22 -22.93 2.10 -1.68
N GLN A 23 -22.54 3.13 -2.43
CA GLN A 23 -22.02 4.41 -1.93
C GLN A 23 -20.82 4.23 -0.98
N ARG A 24 -20.04 3.15 -1.16
CA ARG A 24 -18.81 2.89 -0.40
C ARG A 24 -17.64 3.54 -1.11
N TYR A 25 -16.62 3.89 -0.34
CA TYR A 25 -15.38 4.46 -0.82
C TYR A 25 -14.22 3.54 -0.47
N VAL A 26 -13.45 3.10 -1.45
CA VAL A 26 -12.35 2.16 -1.27
C VAL A 26 -11.03 2.83 -1.63
N TYR A 27 -10.03 2.74 -0.76
CA TYR A 27 -8.68 3.24 -1.03
C TYR A 27 -7.80 2.13 -1.62
N PRO A 28 -7.33 2.29 -2.88
CA PRO A 28 -6.64 1.21 -3.61
C PRO A 28 -5.15 1.14 -3.29
N ILE A 29 -4.77 0.55 -2.16
CA ILE A 29 -3.36 0.28 -1.83
C ILE A 29 -2.79 -0.76 -2.80
N PHE A 30 -1.62 -0.49 -3.40
CA PHE A 30 -0.96 -1.43 -4.30
C PHE A 30 -0.68 -2.77 -3.62
N LYS A 31 -0.87 -3.86 -4.37
CA LYS A 31 -0.75 -5.26 -3.94
C LYS A 31 -1.80 -5.71 -2.91
N ASN A 32 -2.76 -4.83 -2.59
CA ASN A 32 -3.96 -5.16 -1.81
C ASN A 32 -5.20 -5.24 -2.72
N GLY A 33 -5.04 -5.74 -3.95
CA GLY A 33 -6.12 -5.87 -4.91
C GLY A 33 -6.45 -4.58 -5.66
N SER A 34 -5.56 -3.58 -5.71
CA SER A 34 -5.78 -2.32 -6.44
C SER A 34 -6.13 -2.54 -7.91
N SER A 35 -5.47 -3.49 -8.58
CA SER A 35 -5.80 -3.82 -9.99
C SER A 35 -7.23 -4.32 -10.13
N SER A 36 -7.70 -5.19 -9.24
CA SER A 36 -9.08 -5.67 -9.22
C SER A 36 -10.08 -4.54 -8.96
N ILE A 37 -9.75 -3.61 -8.04
CA ILE A 37 -10.58 -2.43 -7.75
C ILE A 37 -10.69 -1.53 -9.00
N HIS A 38 -9.57 -1.22 -9.66
CA HIS A 38 -9.56 -0.39 -10.85
C HIS A 38 -10.26 -1.06 -12.04
N THR A 39 -10.05 -2.35 -12.23
CA THR A 39 -10.76 -3.13 -13.27
C THR A 39 -12.27 -3.11 -13.02
N ALA A 40 -12.70 -3.36 -11.78
CA ALA A 40 -14.12 -3.28 -11.43
C ALA A 40 -14.68 -1.87 -11.65
N ALA A 41 -13.92 -0.83 -11.27
CA ALA A 41 -14.33 0.56 -11.47
C ALA A 41 -14.58 0.88 -12.96
N GLN A 42 -13.68 0.43 -13.84
CA GLN A 42 -13.82 0.61 -15.30
C GLN A 42 -15.03 -0.14 -15.85
N HIS A 43 -15.20 -1.42 -15.48
CA HIS A 43 -16.27 -2.26 -16.00
C HIS A 43 -17.66 -1.88 -15.46
N GLN A 44 -17.75 -1.39 -14.24
CA GLN A 44 -19.01 -1.11 -13.54
C GLN A 44 -19.33 0.39 -13.47
N GLY A 45 -18.51 1.24 -14.09
CA GLY A 45 -18.73 2.68 -14.11
C GLY A 45 -18.61 3.35 -12.74
N TRP A 46 -17.76 2.82 -11.85
CA TRP A 46 -17.48 3.45 -10.57
C TRP A 46 -16.71 4.75 -10.74
N ARG A 47 -16.78 5.62 -9.75
CA ARG A 47 -16.19 6.96 -9.84
C ARG A 47 -14.87 7.02 -9.11
N VAL A 48 -13.88 7.67 -9.72
CA VAL A 48 -12.62 8.01 -9.05
C VAL A 48 -12.77 9.38 -8.40
N ARG A 49 -12.57 9.47 -7.10
CA ARG A 49 -12.51 10.71 -6.33
C ARG A 49 -11.05 11.06 -6.08
N ILE A 50 -10.68 12.30 -6.32
CA ILE A 50 -9.28 12.76 -6.19
C ILE A 50 -9.20 13.98 -5.28
N ASN A 51 -8.12 14.06 -4.53
CA ASN A 51 -7.68 15.21 -3.74
C ASN A 51 -8.81 15.87 -2.91
N GLU A 52 -9.20 17.09 -3.23
CA GLU A 52 -10.23 17.85 -2.49
C GLU A 52 -11.61 17.17 -2.46
N GLN A 53 -11.90 16.28 -3.43
CA GLN A 53 -13.13 15.50 -3.42
C GLN A 53 -13.14 14.44 -2.30
N ILE A 54 -11.94 14.01 -1.86
CA ILE A 54 -11.78 13.01 -0.80
C ILE A 54 -12.05 13.62 0.57
N ARG A 55 -11.75 14.90 0.76
CA ARG A 55 -11.86 15.58 2.06
C ARG A 55 -13.26 15.55 2.69
N ARG A 56 -14.30 15.28 1.89
CA ARG A 56 -15.71 15.22 2.33
C ARG A 56 -16.21 13.80 2.56
N ILE A 57 -15.31 12.82 2.50
CA ILE A 57 -15.67 11.42 2.70
C ILE A 57 -15.59 11.09 4.18
N ASP A 58 -16.71 10.68 4.76
CA ASP A 58 -16.79 10.36 6.19
C ASP A 58 -16.21 8.98 6.52
N THR A 59 -16.29 8.04 5.56
CA THR A 59 -15.86 6.65 5.78
C THR A 59 -15.17 6.09 4.55
N ILE A 60 -14.00 5.47 4.71
CA ILE A 60 -13.19 4.86 3.66
C ILE A 60 -12.87 3.42 4.04
N ASP A 61 -13.10 2.51 3.13
CA ASP A 61 -12.72 1.11 3.25
C ASP A 61 -11.26 0.92 2.83
N ILE A 62 -10.49 0.30 3.69
CA ILE A 62 -9.07 0.02 3.51
C ILE A 62 -8.89 -1.50 3.43
N ILE A 63 -8.53 -2.00 2.27
CA ILE A 63 -8.21 -3.42 2.11
C ILE A 63 -6.81 -3.65 2.62
N ILE A 64 -6.67 -4.49 3.63
CA ILE A 64 -5.38 -4.88 4.23
C ILE A 64 -5.05 -6.32 3.83
N ARG A 65 -3.81 -6.52 3.45
CA ARG A 65 -3.25 -7.82 3.11
C ARG A 65 -2.20 -8.22 4.15
N ASP A 66 -2.05 -9.53 4.37
CA ASP A 66 -0.95 -10.07 5.17
C ASP A 66 0.40 -9.48 4.75
N PRO A 67 1.18 -8.91 5.68
CA PRO A 67 2.40 -8.15 5.36
C PRO A 67 3.43 -8.95 4.57
N ARG A 68 3.67 -10.22 4.97
CA ARG A 68 4.63 -11.10 4.29
C ARG A 68 4.17 -11.44 2.87
N SER A 69 2.93 -11.84 2.71
CA SER A 69 2.37 -12.17 1.40
C SER A 69 2.38 -10.96 0.46
N ARG A 70 2.14 -9.77 1.01
CA ARG A 70 2.21 -8.52 0.25
C ARG A 70 3.62 -8.20 -0.20
N LEU A 71 4.61 -8.33 0.69
CA LEU A 71 6.02 -8.07 0.40
C LEU A 71 6.52 -9.01 -0.72
N ILE A 72 6.28 -10.31 -0.59
CA ILE A 72 6.62 -11.32 -1.62
C ILE A 72 6.00 -10.95 -2.96
N SER A 73 4.70 -10.68 -2.98
CA SER A 73 3.98 -10.31 -4.20
C SER A 73 4.50 -9.00 -4.81
N GLY A 74 4.87 -8.04 -3.97
CA GLY A 74 5.38 -6.74 -4.39
C GLY A 74 6.75 -6.83 -5.03
N ILE A 75 7.70 -7.49 -4.38
CA ILE A 75 9.08 -7.70 -4.88
C ILE A 75 9.04 -8.50 -6.19
N ASN A 76 8.29 -9.60 -6.24
CA ASN A 76 8.13 -10.39 -7.46
C ASN A 76 7.59 -9.55 -8.62
N THR A 77 6.56 -8.76 -8.39
CA THR A 77 6.00 -7.86 -9.41
C THR A 77 7.01 -6.83 -9.89
N TYR A 78 7.75 -6.21 -8.98
CA TYR A 78 8.78 -5.23 -9.32
C TYR A 78 9.84 -5.83 -10.23
N ILE A 79 10.39 -7.01 -9.86
CA ILE A 79 11.39 -7.71 -10.66
C ILE A 79 10.85 -7.98 -12.07
N GLN A 80 9.64 -8.51 -12.18
CA GLN A 80 9.04 -8.82 -13.48
C GLN A 80 8.78 -7.58 -14.34
N ILE A 81 8.31 -6.48 -13.77
CA ILE A 81 8.10 -5.22 -14.49
C ILE A 81 9.43 -4.66 -14.98
N VAL A 82 10.45 -4.60 -14.12
CA VAL A 82 11.75 -4.04 -14.49
C VAL A 82 12.39 -4.86 -15.61
N LEU A 83 12.38 -6.19 -15.53
CA LEU A 83 12.94 -7.05 -16.55
C LEU A 83 12.15 -7.01 -17.88
N ARG A 84 10.84 -6.83 -17.82
CA ARG A 84 10.01 -6.62 -19.02
C ARG A 84 10.33 -5.30 -19.71
N ASP A 85 10.43 -4.23 -18.93
CA ASP A 85 10.60 -2.87 -19.47
C ASP A 85 12.07 -2.57 -19.84
N TYR A 86 13.00 -3.29 -19.20
CA TYR A 86 14.45 -3.17 -19.42
C TYR A 86 15.09 -4.56 -19.61
N PRO A 87 14.84 -5.24 -20.74
CA PRO A 87 15.25 -6.63 -20.95
C PRO A 87 16.77 -6.85 -21.02
N THR A 88 17.56 -5.78 -21.09
CA THR A 88 19.02 -5.83 -21.08
C THR A 88 19.63 -5.81 -19.67
N LEU A 89 18.84 -5.58 -18.63
CA LEU A 89 19.32 -5.63 -17.26
C LEU A 89 19.57 -7.08 -16.83
N ASP A 90 20.64 -7.27 -16.07
CA ASP A 90 20.91 -8.55 -15.45
C ASP A 90 19.87 -8.86 -14.36
N PRO A 91 19.15 -9.99 -14.44
CA PRO A 91 18.13 -10.37 -13.47
C PRO A 91 18.64 -10.43 -12.02
N ALA A 92 19.89 -10.89 -11.80
CA ALA A 92 20.47 -10.97 -10.47
C ALA A 92 20.70 -9.58 -9.86
N THR A 93 21.06 -8.59 -10.68
CA THR A 93 21.19 -7.19 -10.25
C THR A 93 19.84 -6.59 -9.85
N VAL A 94 18.79 -6.85 -10.62
CA VAL A 94 17.43 -6.36 -10.32
C VAL A 94 16.90 -7.00 -9.03
N GLU A 95 17.10 -8.30 -8.85
CA GLU A 95 16.72 -9.02 -7.64
C GLU A 95 17.49 -8.49 -6.43
N TRP A 96 18.81 -8.35 -6.56
CA TRP A 96 19.65 -7.80 -5.49
C TRP A 96 19.17 -6.41 -5.03
N PHE A 97 18.87 -5.52 -5.99
CA PHE A 97 18.35 -4.18 -5.67
C PHE A 97 17.02 -4.26 -4.93
N ALA A 98 16.07 -5.07 -5.40
CA ALA A 98 14.78 -5.23 -4.76
C ALA A 98 14.87 -5.75 -3.31
N LEU A 99 15.80 -6.67 -3.06
CA LEU A 99 16.02 -7.26 -1.74
C LEU A 99 16.76 -6.32 -0.77
N ASN A 100 17.69 -5.50 -1.27
CA ASN A 100 18.47 -4.59 -0.42
C ASN A 100 17.76 -3.26 -0.15
N TYR A 101 16.77 -2.90 -0.96
CA TYR A 101 15.98 -1.67 -0.81
C TYR A 101 14.47 -1.94 -0.82
N PRO A 102 13.95 -2.81 0.07
CA PRO A 102 12.58 -3.32 -0.02
C PRO A 102 11.48 -2.30 0.29
N TYR A 103 11.83 -1.08 0.68
CA TYR A 103 10.89 0.00 1.01
C TYR A 103 10.85 1.13 -0.04
N LEU A 104 11.69 1.06 -1.09
CA LEU A 104 11.82 2.15 -2.07
C LEU A 104 10.82 2.10 -3.23
N ASN A 105 9.91 1.13 -3.26
CA ASN A 105 8.96 1.01 -4.37
C ASN A 105 7.51 0.81 -3.89
N SER A 106 6.55 1.36 -4.62
CA SER A 106 5.11 1.29 -4.33
C SER A 106 4.55 -0.11 -4.22
N HIS A 107 5.12 -1.04 -4.97
CA HIS A 107 4.61 -2.40 -4.98
C HIS A 107 4.87 -3.11 -3.66
N TYR A 108 5.89 -2.70 -2.90
CA TYR A 108 6.30 -3.38 -1.67
C TYR A 108 6.64 -2.45 -0.50
N CYS A 109 6.50 -1.12 -0.64
CA CYS A 109 6.58 -0.24 0.52
C CYS A 109 5.46 -0.60 1.53
N PRO A 110 5.66 -0.36 2.83
CA PRO A 110 4.66 -0.70 3.85
C PRO A 110 3.27 -0.12 3.57
N GLN A 111 2.21 -0.85 3.91
CA GLN A 111 0.82 -0.40 3.76
C GLN A 111 0.57 0.89 4.53
N PHE A 112 1.22 1.01 5.67
CA PHE A 112 1.15 2.18 6.53
C PHE A 112 1.58 3.47 5.82
N ILE A 113 2.56 3.44 4.92
CA ILE A 113 2.99 4.61 4.12
C ILE A 113 1.84 5.13 3.25
N TRP A 114 1.03 4.24 2.70
CA TRP A 114 -0.16 4.61 1.95
C TRP A 114 -1.18 5.34 2.83
N LEU A 115 -1.36 4.92 4.08
CA LEU A 115 -2.26 5.59 5.02
C LEU A 115 -1.73 6.98 5.43
N ILE A 116 -0.41 7.14 5.61
CA ILE A 116 0.21 8.46 5.80
C ILE A 116 -0.10 9.37 4.60
N ASN A 117 -0.03 8.86 3.37
CA ASN A 117 -0.39 9.65 2.21
C ASN A 117 -1.89 10.02 2.21
N LEU A 118 -2.79 9.07 2.44
CA LEU A 118 -4.22 9.32 2.50
C LEU A 118 -4.57 10.38 3.57
N SER A 119 -3.91 10.37 4.74
CA SER A 119 -4.18 11.30 5.83
C SER A 119 -3.99 12.79 5.47
N LYS A 120 -3.27 13.10 4.39
CA LYS A 120 -3.11 14.49 3.91
C LYS A 120 -4.37 15.03 3.22
N PHE A 121 -5.23 14.14 2.74
CA PHE A 121 -6.39 14.47 1.89
C PHE A 121 -7.74 14.28 2.58
N VAL A 122 -7.76 13.77 3.80
CA VAL A 122 -8.97 13.54 4.61
C VAL A 122 -8.90 14.32 5.92
N THR A 123 -9.97 14.28 6.71
CA THR A 123 -9.97 14.83 8.07
C THR A 123 -9.54 13.75 9.07
N LEU A 124 -9.10 14.17 10.26
CA LEU A 124 -8.75 13.24 11.34
C LEU A 124 -9.96 12.42 11.84
N ASP A 125 -11.18 12.93 11.62
CA ASP A 125 -12.43 12.28 11.99
C ASP A 125 -12.92 11.28 10.93
N THR A 126 -12.31 11.25 9.74
CA THR A 126 -12.63 10.27 8.69
C THR A 126 -12.42 8.87 9.25
N LYS A 127 -13.45 8.03 9.16
CA LYS A 127 -13.41 6.64 9.61
C LYS A 127 -12.78 5.75 8.57
N LEU A 128 -11.91 4.87 9.00
CA LEU A 128 -11.29 3.83 8.21
C LEU A 128 -11.86 2.48 8.62
N ASN A 129 -12.47 1.76 7.69
CA ASN A 129 -12.89 0.38 7.91
C ASN A 129 -11.80 -0.55 7.38
N PHE A 130 -11.20 -1.35 8.24
CA PHE A 130 -10.17 -2.30 7.85
C PHE A 130 -10.79 -3.62 7.40
N LEU A 131 -10.58 -3.96 6.15
CA LEU A 131 -11.17 -5.11 5.47
C LEU A 131 -10.08 -6.06 4.97
N SER A 132 -10.43 -7.33 4.85
CA SER A 132 -9.53 -8.37 4.34
C SER A 132 -9.58 -8.48 2.81
N MET A 133 -8.63 -9.21 2.23
CA MET A 133 -8.67 -9.59 0.82
C MET A 133 -9.90 -10.44 0.44
N LYS A 134 -10.55 -11.10 1.41
CA LYS A 134 -11.81 -11.83 1.17
C LYS A 134 -12.97 -10.86 0.92
N ASP A 135 -13.00 -9.76 1.66
CA ASP A 135 -14.04 -8.73 1.51
C ASP A 135 -13.94 -8.02 0.16
N LEU A 136 -12.74 -7.90 -0.40
CA LEU A 136 -12.51 -7.35 -1.73
C LEU A 136 -13.34 -8.06 -2.80
N LYS A 137 -13.43 -9.39 -2.77
CA LYS A 137 -14.24 -10.16 -3.73
C LYS A 137 -15.72 -9.79 -3.67
N THR A 138 -16.23 -9.56 -2.46
CA THR A 138 -17.62 -9.14 -2.24
C THR A 138 -17.87 -7.73 -2.78
N ILE A 139 -16.89 -6.83 -2.65
CA ILE A 139 -17.00 -5.44 -3.12
C ILE A 139 -16.89 -5.36 -4.66
N THR A 140 -15.91 -6.05 -5.24
CA THR A 140 -15.59 -5.92 -6.68
C THR A 140 -16.36 -6.89 -7.56
N ASN A 141 -16.86 -7.98 -6.99
CA ASN A 141 -17.43 -9.12 -7.72
C ASN A 141 -16.45 -9.73 -8.75
N ILE A 142 -15.13 -9.54 -8.55
CA ILE A 142 -14.07 -10.08 -9.38
C ILE A 142 -13.42 -11.24 -8.62
N THR A 143 -13.38 -12.41 -9.27
CA THR A 143 -12.85 -13.64 -8.68
C THR A 143 -11.40 -13.91 -9.05
N GLU A 144 -10.91 -13.29 -10.13
CA GLU A 144 -9.54 -13.50 -10.62
C GLU A 144 -8.69 -12.25 -10.38
N ASP A 145 -7.52 -12.46 -9.76
CA ASP A 145 -6.44 -11.47 -9.76
C ASP A 145 -5.59 -11.74 -11.02
N PRO A 146 -5.55 -10.84 -12.01
CA PRO A 146 -4.68 -10.97 -13.18
C PRO A 146 -3.20 -10.81 -12.82
N GLY A 147 -2.82 -11.20 -11.61
CA GLY A 147 -1.52 -10.97 -11.00
C GLY A 147 -0.35 -11.49 -11.82
N PHE A 148 0.75 -10.83 -11.68
CA PHE A 148 2.06 -11.35 -12.10
C PHE A 148 2.32 -12.67 -11.38
N GLY A 149 2.81 -13.67 -12.10
CA GLY A 149 2.97 -15.05 -11.66
C GLY A 149 3.51 -15.27 -10.24
N THR A 150 3.52 -16.48 -9.79
CA THR A 150 3.97 -16.85 -8.44
C THR A 150 5.49 -16.63 -8.28
N ALA A 151 5.92 -16.09 -7.15
CA ALA A 151 7.33 -15.96 -6.79
C ALA A 151 7.99 -17.36 -6.70
N SER A 152 9.25 -17.48 -7.11
CA SER A 152 10.01 -18.72 -6.96
C SER A 152 10.28 -19.01 -5.48
N THR A 153 10.44 -20.30 -5.15
CA THR A 153 10.81 -20.71 -3.79
C THR A 153 12.10 -20.04 -3.32
N SER A 154 13.11 -19.96 -4.19
CA SER A 154 14.38 -19.30 -3.88
C SER A 154 14.20 -17.80 -3.56
N LEU A 155 13.34 -17.10 -4.29
CA LEU A 155 13.06 -15.68 -4.00
C LEU A 155 12.34 -15.54 -2.65
N ILE A 156 11.40 -16.42 -2.35
CA ILE A 156 10.68 -16.42 -1.07
C ILE A 156 11.66 -16.62 0.10
N GLU A 157 12.55 -17.59 0.01
CA GLU A 157 13.57 -17.87 1.03
C GLU A 157 14.49 -16.66 1.27
N LYS A 158 14.90 -15.96 0.21
CA LYS A 158 15.69 -14.73 0.33
C LYS A 158 14.91 -13.60 1.00
N ILE A 159 13.63 -13.45 0.68
CA ILE A 159 12.77 -12.44 1.32
C ILE A 159 12.58 -12.74 2.81
N ASP A 160 12.42 -14.00 3.18
CA ASP A 160 12.27 -14.41 4.59
C ASP A 160 13.53 -14.16 5.44
N GLN A 161 14.68 -14.00 4.80
CA GLN A 161 15.95 -13.65 5.46
C GLN A 161 16.18 -12.15 5.61
N LEU A 162 15.27 -11.29 5.08
CA LEU A 162 15.42 -9.84 5.17
C LEU A 162 15.18 -9.36 6.61
N THR A 163 16.23 -8.86 7.25
CA THR A 163 16.16 -8.27 8.60
C THR A 163 15.81 -6.78 8.58
N ASN A 164 16.10 -6.08 7.49
CA ASN A 164 15.88 -4.64 7.37
C ASN A 164 14.41 -4.25 7.14
N THR A 165 13.52 -5.23 6.94
CA THR A 165 12.07 -5.00 6.78
C THR A 165 11.27 -5.20 8.07
N GLU A 166 11.88 -5.74 9.12
CA GLU A 166 11.19 -6.15 10.35
C GLU A 166 10.31 -5.03 10.94
N MET A 167 10.86 -3.83 11.10
CA MET A 167 10.12 -2.71 11.70
C MET A 167 8.90 -2.29 10.86
N TYR A 168 9.02 -2.33 9.52
CA TYR A 168 7.90 -2.05 8.62
C TYR A 168 6.83 -3.13 8.69
N GLN A 169 7.24 -4.39 8.72
CA GLN A 169 6.33 -5.52 8.83
C GLN A 169 5.56 -5.50 10.15
N ARG A 170 6.19 -5.09 11.24
CA ARG A 170 5.54 -4.97 12.55
C ARG A 170 4.41 -3.94 12.53
N VAL A 171 4.62 -2.77 11.90
CA VAL A 171 3.54 -1.77 11.74
C VAL A 171 2.42 -2.29 10.84
N ASP A 172 2.77 -2.90 9.72
CA ASP A 172 1.78 -3.50 8.82
C ASP A 172 1.03 -4.67 9.48
N GLN A 173 1.66 -5.39 10.43
CA GLN A 173 1.00 -6.43 11.22
C GLN A 173 -0.07 -5.83 12.14
N VAL A 174 0.20 -4.69 12.78
CA VAL A 174 -0.83 -4.00 13.60
C VAL A 174 -2.04 -3.63 12.73
N LEU A 175 -1.82 -3.19 11.49
CA LEU A 175 -2.93 -2.93 10.55
C LEU A 175 -3.67 -4.21 10.16
N PHE A 176 -2.95 -5.31 9.98
CA PHE A 176 -3.54 -6.60 9.63
C PHE A 176 -4.39 -7.16 10.78
N ASP A 177 -3.93 -7.00 12.01
CA ASP A 177 -4.66 -7.41 13.21
C ASP A 177 -5.90 -6.54 13.47
N ALA A 178 -5.94 -5.34 12.90
CA ALA A 178 -7.10 -4.45 12.96
C ALA A 178 -8.23 -4.80 11.97
N ILE A 179 -8.08 -5.83 11.14
CA ILE A 179 -9.13 -6.26 10.19
C ILE A 179 -10.44 -6.55 10.94
N GLY A 180 -11.55 -6.04 10.40
CA GLY A 180 -12.87 -6.13 11.02
C GLY A 180 -13.19 -4.97 11.98
N SER A 181 -12.24 -4.07 12.24
CA SER A 181 -12.45 -2.86 13.03
C SER A 181 -12.76 -1.64 12.18
N SER A 182 -13.27 -0.60 12.83
CA SER A 182 -13.47 0.74 12.27
C SER A 182 -12.95 1.77 13.25
N MET A 183 -12.10 2.69 12.81
CA MET A 183 -11.51 3.72 13.64
C MET A 183 -11.19 4.99 12.84
N THR A 184 -11.11 6.13 13.52
CA THR A 184 -10.63 7.37 12.90
C THR A 184 -9.12 7.34 12.71
N PHE A 185 -8.57 8.27 11.92
CA PHE A 185 -7.11 8.39 11.81
C PHE A 185 -6.43 8.64 13.15
N ASP A 186 -7.01 9.50 14.01
CA ASP A 186 -6.44 9.73 15.33
C ASP A 186 -6.41 8.45 16.17
N GLN A 187 -7.52 7.71 16.20
CA GLN A 187 -7.58 6.42 16.89
C GLN A 187 -6.59 5.40 16.32
N LEU A 188 -6.39 5.40 14.99
CA LEU A 188 -5.41 4.53 14.34
C LEU A 188 -3.99 4.83 14.81
N TRP A 189 -3.60 6.11 14.83
CA TRP A 189 -2.27 6.51 15.26
C TRP A 189 -2.02 6.16 16.72
N GLN A 190 -2.99 6.40 17.59
CA GLN A 190 -2.91 6.02 19.01
C GLN A 190 -2.82 4.50 19.18
N HIS A 191 -3.61 3.75 18.41
CA HIS A 191 -3.59 2.28 18.45
C HIS A 191 -2.23 1.72 18.04
N ILE A 192 -1.67 2.15 16.91
CA ILE A 192 -0.34 1.70 16.45
C ILE A 192 0.74 2.05 17.48
N LYS A 193 0.73 3.29 17.99
CA LYS A 193 1.68 3.74 19.00
C LYS A 193 1.58 2.96 20.31
N ALA A 194 0.37 2.61 20.72
CA ALA A 194 0.15 1.83 21.94
C ALA A 194 0.57 0.36 21.78
N THR A 195 0.39 -0.20 20.57
CA THR A 195 0.71 -1.61 20.28
C THR A 195 2.20 -1.82 20.05
N ASP A 196 2.86 -0.93 19.29
CA ASP A 196 4.29 -1.03 18.95
C ASP A 196 4.93 0.36 18.79
N ALA A 197 5.23 1.01 19.90
CA ALA A 197 5.83 2.34 19.90
C ALA A 197 7.18 2.43 19.15
N PRO A 198 8.12 1.47 19.26
CA PRO A 198 9.36 1.51 18.49
C PRO A 198 9.14 1.44 16.98
N ALA A 199 8.28 0.53 16.51
CA ALA A 199 7.99 0.41 15.08
C ALA A 199 7.26 1.65 14.55
N TYR A 200 6.31 2.20 15.32
CA TYR A 200 5.65 3.46 15.00
C TYR A 200 6.65 4.61 14.85
N ALA A 201 7.53 4.81 15.83
CA ALA A 201 8.53 5.88 15.80
C ALA A 201 9.48 5.74 14.60
N TYR A 202 9.88 4.50 14.26
CA TYR A 202 10.73 4.22 13.11
C TYR A 202 10.05 4.61 11.79
N VAL A 203 8.80 4.20 11.57
CA VAL A 203 8.06 4.50 10.33
C VAL A 203 7.74 5.97 10.20
N ILE A 204 7.36 6.65 11.30
CA ILE A 204 7.12 8.10 11.30
C ILE A 204 8.41 8.87 11.02
N GLY A 205 9.52 8.49 11.66
CA GLY A 205 10.83 9.10 11.39
C GLY A 205 11.26 8.95 9.94
N TYR A 206 11.05 7.79 9.34
CA TYR A 206 11.30 7.54 7.94
C TYR A 206 10.41 8.40 7.02
N ALA A 207 9.11 8.47 7.28
CA ALA A 207 8.19 9.31 6.53
C ALA A 207 8.58 10.79 6.58
N GLN A 208 9.00 11.28 7.76
CA GLN A 208 9.48 12.66 7.93
C GLN A 208 10.78 12.93 7.16
N GLN A 209 11.73 11.98 7.16
CA GLN A 209 12.96 12.10 6.36
C GLN A 209 12.64 12.22 4.86
N LEU A 210 11.74 11.40 4.35
CA LEU A 210 11.32 11.47 2.95
C LEU A 210 10.66 12.81 2.61
N LEU A 211 9.79 13.32 3.48
CA LEU A 211 9.18 14.65 3.32
C LEU A 211 10.25 15.75 3.26
N ASN A 212 11.18 15.74 4.21
CA ASN A 212 12.24 16.75 4.28
C ASN A 212 13.18 16.68 3.06
N THR A 213 13.50 15.48 2.56
CA THR A 213 14.35 15.30 1.39
C THR A 213 13.68 15.85 0.14
N THR A 214 12.37 15.68 -0.01
CA THR A 214 11.61 16.21 -1.15
C THR A 214 11.58 17.74 -1.13
N TYR A 215 11.39 18.36 0.03
CA TYR A 215 11.43 19.82 0.17
C TYR A 215 12.82 20.44 -0.01
N ALA A 216 13.89 19.66 0.19
CA ALA A 216 15.26 20.15 -0.02
C ALA A 216 15.71 20.07 -1.49
N LEU A 217 14.95 19.38 -2.35
CA LEU A 217 15.22 19.22 -3.78
C LEU A 217 14.33 20.10 -4.69
N CYS A 218 13.38 20.82 -4.10
CA CYS A 218 12.56 21.86 -4.74
C CYS A 218 13.03 23.25 -4.36
#